data_b3c95793e39e89206e68b7428a511529
#
_entry.id   b3c95793e39e89206e68b7428a511529
#
_cell.length_a   1.000
_cell.length_b   1.000
_cell.length_c   1.000
_cell.angle_alpha   90.00
_cell.angle_beta   90.00
_cell.angle_gamma   90.00
#
_symmetry.space_group_name_H-M   'P 1'
#
loop_
_entity.id
_entity.type
_entity.pdbx_description
1 polymer ?
#
loop_
_entity_poly.entity_id
_entity_poly.type
_entity_poly.pdbx_seq_one_letter_code
_entity_poly.pdbx_strand_id
1 'polypeptide(L)'
;VSAVQHCMNLYLKNEAAFFAEYQNIPKPAEESLKPKLTEDDILARQVNIARNVVPADCDLVTCFVDISMRCLWWSVVAFNKETYKAHVINAGVWPSQGKPYTTLAGVKKTIHERYPDLEYSEALYTGLGDFTDEILAAELFNENGQPVHIDAIGYDCGWGQETQTVHKF
;
A
#
# COMPACT_ATOMS: atom_id res chain seq x y z
N VAL A 1 37.35 -10.06 -5.18
CA VAL A 1 37.06 -9.52 -3.84
C VAL A 1 36.48 -10.68 -3.04
N SER A 2 36.99 -10.97 -1.84
CA SER A 2 36.48 -12.01 -0.98
C SER A 2 35.10 -11.59 -0.44
N ALA A 3 34.25 -12.56 -0.03
CA ALA A 3 32.95 -12.27 0.58
C ALA A 3 33.09 -11.37 1.81
N VAL A 4 34.12 -11.60 2.63
CA VAL A 4 34.43 -10.76 3.81
C VAL A 4 34.72 -9.32 3.40
N GLN A 5 35.57 -9.11 2.38
CA GLN A 5 35.89 -7.77 1.89
C GLN A 5 34.63 -7.09 1.32
N HIS A 6 33.80 -7.81 0.65
CA HIS A 6 32.53 -7.26 0.15
C HIS A 6 31.62 -6.81 1.29
N CYS A 7 31.45 -7.64 2.32
CA CYS A 7 30.68 -7.28 3.52
C CYS A 7 31.24 -6.05 4.23
N MET A 8 32.57 -5.94 4.36
CA MET A 8 33.22 -4.77 4.93
C MET A 8 32.97 -3.50 4.11
N ASN A 9 32.99 -3.60 2.79
CA ASN A 9 32.70 -2.46 1.92
C ASN A 9 31.24 -1.99 2.06
N LEU A 10 30.29 -2.92 2.18
CA LEU A 10 28.89 -2.61 2.44
C LEU A 10 28.70 -1.93 3.81
N TYR A 11 29.34 -2.48 4.84
CA TYR A 11 29.35 -1.89 6.19
C TYR A 11 29.85 -0.45 6.19
N LEU A 12 31.04 -0.21 5.56
CA LEU A 12 31.64 1.11 5.49
C LEU A 12 30.82 2.11 4.65
N LYS A 13 30.08 1.60 3.67
CA LYS A 13 29.22 2.44 2.83
C LYS A 13 28.00 2.97 3.57
N ASN A 14 27.35 2.12 4.33
CA ASN A 14 26.18 2.47 5.16
C ASN A 14 25.98 1.43 6.26
N GLU A 15 26.48 1.75 7.45
CA GLU A 15 26.44 0.85 8.61
C GLU A 15 25.01 0.49 9.02
N ALA A 16 24.09 1.46 9.04
CA ALA A 16 22.70 1.23 9.45
C ALA A 16 21.97 0.29 8.47
N ALA A 17 22.13 0.51 7.17
CA ALA A 17 21.59 -0.37 6.14
C ALA A 17 22.22 -1.77 6.20
N PHE A 18 23.54 -1.86 6.45
CA PHE A 18 24.22 -3.14 6.59
C PHE A 18 23.64 -3.98 7.73
N PHE A 19 23.43 -3.40 8.89
CA PHE A 19 22.82 -4.12 10.02
C PHE A 19 21.35 -4.48 9.78
N ALA A 20 20.59 -3.60 9.15
CA ALA A 20 19.18 -3.85 8.85
C ALA A 20 18.98 -4.95 7.78
N GLU A 21 19.70 -4.83 6.67
CA GLU A 21 19.45 -5.66 5.48
C GLU A 21 20.26 -6.96 5.45
N TYR A 22 21.51 -6.94 5.96
CA TYR A 22 22.41 -8.09 5.85
C TYR A 22 22.60 -8.85 7.16
N GLN A 23 22.41 -8.20 8.30
CA GLN A 23 22.52 -8.83 9.62
C GLN A 23 21.15 -9.12 10.25
N ASN A 24 20.07 -8.58 9.68
CA ASN A 24 18.73 -8.65 10.24
C ASN A 24 18.66 -8.17 11.72
N ILE A 25 19.54 -7.23 12.07
CA ILE A 25 19.65 -6.60 13.39
C ILE A 25 19.59 -5.09 13.16
N PRO A 26 18.43 -4.50 12.89
CA PRO A 26 18.34 -3.06 12.70
C PRO A 26 18.85 -2.37 13.95
N LYS A 27 19.88 -1.53 13.81
CA LYS A 27 20.30 -0.66 14.92
C LYS A 27 19.11 0.23 15.26
N PRO A 28 18.82 0.46 16.57
CA PRO A 28 17.88 1.49 16.95
C PRO A 28 18.37 2.77 16.26
N ALA A 29 17.50 3.36 15.42
CA ALA A 29 17.81 4.66 14.87
C ALA A 29 18.16 5.56 16.06
N GLU A 30 19.33 6.18 16.05
CA GLU A 30 19.56 7.34 16.91
C GLU A 30 18.31 8.17 16.73
N GLU A 31 17.58 8.45 17.80
CA GLU A 31 16.28 9.13 17.75
C GLU A 31 16.45 10.30 16.81
N SER A 32 15.96 10.14 15.60
CA SER A 32 16.17 11.17 14.60
C SER A 32 15.47 12.38 15.19
N LEU A 33 16.16 13.50 15.27
CA LEU A 33 15.64 14.81 15.68
C LEU A 33 14.45 15.27 14.80
N LYS A 34 14.01 14.43 13.89
CA LYS A 34 12.80 14.63 13.12
C LYS A 34 11.60 14.43 14.03
N PRO A 35 10.75 15.40 14.17
CA PRO A 35 9.54 15.29 14.98
C PRO A 35 8.76 14.05 14.50
N LYS A 36 8.44 13.14 15.42
CA LYS A 36 7.57 12.00 15.10
C LYS A 36 6.20 12.57 14.76
N LEU A 37 5.64 12.07 13.65
CA LEU A 37 4.28 12.43 13.26
C LEU A 37 3.33 12.01 14.40
N THR A 38 2.60 12.96 14.96
CA THR A 38 1.63 12.71 16.03
C THR A 38 0.23 12.48 15.46
N GLU A 39 -0.66 11.94 16.30
CA GLU A 39 -2.09 11.82 15.94
C GLU A 39 -2.70 13.19 15.63
N ASP A 40 -2.34 14.22 16.40
CA ASP A 40 -2.80 15.60 16.19
C ASP A 40 -2.31 16.17 14.84
N ASP A 41 -1.10 15.85 14.42
CA ASP A 41 -0.57 16.26 13.10
C ASP A 41 -1.37 15.63 11.95
N ILE A 42 -1.85 14.41 12.14
CA ILE A 42 -2.69 13.72 11.15
C ILE A 42 -4.10 14.31 11.16
N LEU A 43 -4.68 14.50 12.34
CA LEU A 43 -6.02 15.07 12.49
C LEU A 43 -6.09 16.51 11.94
N ALA A 44 -5.05 17.32 12.17
CA ALA A 44 -4.96 18.68 11.63
C ALA A 44 -4.90 18.75 10.10
N ARG A 45 -4.61 17.63 9.42
CA ARG A 45 -4.58 17.52 7.95
C ARG A 45 -5.85 16.91 7.35
N GLN A 46 -6.83 16.59 8.18
CA GLN A 46 -8.11 16.14 7.67
C GLN A 46 -8.78 17.24 6.87
N VAL A 47 -9.29 16.87 5.71
CA VAL A 47 -10.07 17.73 4.83
C VAL A 47 -11.54 17.28 4.89
N ASN A 48 -12.46 18.23 4.83
CA ASN A 48 -13.90 17.94 4.87
C ASN A 48 -14.41 17.58 3.47
N ILE A 49 -13.82 16.53 2.87
CA ILE A 49 -14.21 15.99 1.57
C ILE A 49 -14.80 14.62 1.79
N ALA A 50 -15.92 14.33 1.18
CA ALA A 50 -16.57 13.03 1.30
C ALA A 50 -15.70 11.92 0.68
N ARG A 51 -15.87 10.69 1.19
CA ARG A 51 -15.19 9.52 0.63
C ARG A 51 -15.57 9.34 -0.83
N ASN A 52 -14.62 8.91 -1.66
CA ASN A 52 -14.74 8.77 -3.12
C ASN A 52 -14.92 10.09 -3.89
N VAL A 53 -14.73 11.23 -3.27
CA VAL A 53 -14.75 12.52 -3.96
C VAL A 53 -13.33 13.00 -4.24
N VAL A 54 -13.06 13.29 -5.50
CA VAL A 54 -11.78 13.83 -5.98
C VAL A 54 -11.81 15.34 -5.86
N PRO A 55 -10.89 15.97 -5.10
CA PRO A 55 -10.79 17.42 -4.98
C PRO A 55 -10.59 18.10 -6.32
N ALA A 56 -11.14 19.31 -6.48
CA ALA A 56 -11.11 20.05 -7.73
C ALA A 56 -9.69 20.43 -8.21
N ASP A 57 -8.74 20.51 -7.28
CA ASP A 57 -7.33 20.78 -7.58
C ASP A 57 -6.51 19.52 -7.92
N CYS A 58 -7.13 18.34 -7.98
CA CYS A 58 -6.48 17.07 -8.33
C CYS A 58 -6.84 16.63 -9.75
N ASP A 59 -5.83 16.15 -10.47
CA ASP A 59 -5.92 15.75 -11.88
C ASP A 59 -5.33 14.36 -12.18
N LEU A 60 -4.98 13.60 -11.13
CA LEU A 60 -4.51 12.23 -11.22
C LEU A 60 -5.08 11.42 -10.05
N VAL A 61 -5.66 10.26 -10.34
CA VAL A 61 -6.16 9.34 -9.33
C VAL A 61 -5.44 8.00 -9.45
N THR A 62 -4.82 7.58 -8.37
CA THR A 62 -4.11 6.30 -8.33
C THR A 62 -4.63 5.41 -7.22
N CYS A 63 -4.53 4.09 -7.41
CA CYS A 63 -4.72 3.11 -6.35
C CYS A 63 -3.39 2.41 -6.08
N PHE A 64 -3.03 2.23 -4.83
CA PHE A 64 -1.89 1.42 -4.42
C PHE A 64 -2.34 0.28 -3.52
N VAL A 65 -1.77 -0.90 -3.78
CA VAL A 65 -2.12 -2.16 -3.12
C VAL A 65 -0.89 -2.76 -2.45
N ASP A 66 -0.93 -2.87 -1.15
CA ASP A 66 0.04 -3.58 -0.33
C ASP A 66 -0.46 -5.02 -0.10
N ILE A 67 0.37 -6.00 -0.46
CA ILE A 67 0.01 -7.42 -0.45
C ILE A 67 0.50 -8.07 0.84
N SER A 68 -0.43 -8.63 1.61
CA SER A 68 -0.09 -9.45 2.77
C SER A 68 -0.61 -10.88 2.60
N MET A 69 -0.07 -11.83 3.37
CA MET A 69 -0.49 -13.23 3.33
C MET A 69 -2.01 -13.44 3.52
N ARG A 70 -2.70 -12.52 4.17
CA ARG A 70 -4.11 -12.70 4.51
C ARG A 70 -5.05 -11.86 3.66
N CYS A 71 -4.60 -10.71 3.19
CA CYS A 71 -5.47 -9.71 2.58
C CYS A 71 -4.66 -8.70 1.77
N LEU A 72 -5.34 -7.92 0.97
CA LEU A 72 -4.81 -6.77 0.26
C LEU A 72 -5.18 -5.50 1.02
N TRP A 73 -4.19 -4.68 1.36
CA TRP A 73 -4.41 -3.33 1.87
C TRP A 73 -4.35 -2.37 0.70
N TRP A 74 -5.31 -1.48 0.59
CA TRP A 74 -5.37 -0.59 -0.55
C TRP A 74 -5.75 0.83 -0.16
N SER A 75 -5.28 1.77 -0.97
CA SER A 75 -5.64 3.17 -0.85
C SER A 75 -5.81 3.81 -2.22
N VAL A 76 -6.84 4.64 -2.37
CA VAL A 76 -7.04 5.49 -3.55
C VAL A 76 -6.65 6.91 -3.18
N VAL A 77 -5.76 7.47 -3.97
CA VAL A 77 -5.17 8.79 -3.71
C VAL A 77 -5.35 9.67 -4.94
N ALA A 78 -5.89 10.85 -4.71
CA ALA A 78 -5.98 11.90 -5.72
C ALA A 78 -4.79 12.86 -5.58
N PHE A 79 -4.13 13.17 -6.69
CA PHE A 79 -2.95 14.03 -6.74
C PHE A 79 -3.17 15.25 -7.63
N ASN A 80 -2.48 16.32 -7.27
CA ASN A 80 -2.20 17.41 -8.16
C ASN A 80 -0.80 17.20 -8.77
N LYS A 81 -0.69 17.07 -10.10
CA LYS A 81 0.57 16.76 -10.79
C LYS A 81 1.60 17.88 -10.71
N GLU A 82 1.17 19.13 -10.55
CA GLU A 82 2.06 20.28 -10.50
C GLU A 82 2.63 20.50 -9.10
N THR A 83 1.77 20.43 -8.08
CA THR A 83 2.14 20.73 -6.69
C THR A 83 2.50 19.50 -5.87
N TYR A 84 2.24 18.29 -6.39
CA TYR A 84 2.34 17.02 -5.68
C TYR A 84 1.51 16.93 -4.39
N LYS A 85 0.53 17.81 -4.23
CA LYS A 85 -0.45 17.72 -3.16
C LYS A 85 -1.28 16.46 -3.35
N ALA A 86 -1.47 15.70 -2.29
CA ALA A 86 -2.15 14.42 -2.33
C ALA A 86 -3.27 14.34 -1.28
N HIS A 87 -4.37 13.68 -1.66
CA HIS A 87 -5.49 13.40 -0.79
C HIS A 87 -5.84 11.92 -0.84
N VAL A 88 -5.82 11.24 0.30
CA VAL A 88 -6.36 9.89 0.41
C VAL A 88 -7.88 10.00 0.39
N ILE A 89 -8.51 9.63 -0.72
CA ILE A 89 -9.96 9.75 -0.91
C ILE A 89 -10.71 8.45 -0.56
N ASN A 90 -10.03 7.32 -0.55
CA ASN A 90 -10.56 6.04 -0.09
C ASN A 90 -9.43 5.10 0.34
N ALA A 91 -9.71 4.20 1.28
CA ALA A 91 -8.79 3.15 1.69
C ALA A 91 -9.56 1.98 2.30
N GLY A 92 -8.97 0.81 2.29
CA GLY A 92 -9.62 -0.37 2.85
C GLY A 92 -8.77 -1.62 2.83
N VAL A 93 -9.45 -2.73 3.05
CA VAL A 93 -8.89 -4.08 3.05
C VAL A 93 -9.77 -4.96 2.18
N TRP A 94 -9.14 -5.77 1.35
CA TRP A 94 -9.82 -6.78 0.55
C TRP A 94 -9.30 -8.20 0.90
N PRO A 95 -10.15 -9.20 1.05
CA PRO A 95 -11.62 -9.17 0.98
C PRO A 95 -12.25 -8.27 2.04
N SER A 96 -13.40 -7.67 1.71
CA SER A 96 -14.10 -6.73 2.59
C SER A 96 -14.41 -7.34 3.95
N GLN A 97 -13.99 -6.67 5.01
CA GLN A 97 -14.23 -7.10 6.39
C GLN A 97 -15.59 -6.63 6.95
N GLY A 98 -16.37 -5.89 6.15
CA GLY A 98 -17.66 -5.32 6.58
C GLY A 98 -17.53 -4.24 7.65
N LYS A 99 -16.33 -3.64 7.79
CA LYS A 99 -16.02 -2.57 8.75
C LYS A 99 -15.29 -1.44 8.02
N PRO A 100 -15.45 -0.19 8.48
CA PRO A 100 -14.81 0.96 7.85
C PRO A 100 -13.26 0.91 7.94
N TYR A 101 -12.73 0.28 8.97
CA TYR A 101 -11.30 0.00 9.11
C TYR A 101 -11.07 -1.32 9.85
N THR A 102 -9.90 -1.90 9.68
CA THR A 102 -9.46 -3.08 10.43
C THR A 102 -7.94 -3.04 10.63
N THR A 103 -7.44 -3.84 11.55
CA THR A 103 -6.01 -4.08 11.75
C THR A 103 -5.66 -5.47 11.24
N LEU A 104 -4.39 -5.77 11.05
CA LEU A 104 -3.95 -7.11 10.63
C LEU A 104 -4.47 -8.22 11.55
N ALA A 105 -4.47 -7.98 12.86
CA ALA A 105 -5.05 -8.90 13.84
C ALA A 105 -6.58 -9.02 13.73
N GLY A 106 -7.24 -8.02 13.21
CA GLY A 106 -8.69 -7.95 13.03
C GLY A 106 -9.20 -8.53 11.72
N VAL A 107 -8.31 -8.92 10.79
CA VAL A 107 -8.68 -9.55 9.52
C VAL A 107 -9.24 -10.95 9.80
N LYS A 108 -10.51 -11.15 9.46
CA LYS A 108 -11.23 -12.42 9.61
C LYS A 108 -11.45 -13.11 8.27
N LYS A 109 -11.82 -12.34 7.23
CA LYS A 109 -11.97 -12.86 5.88
C LYS A 109 -10.64 -12.74 5.15
N THR A 110 -10.06 -13.87 4.78
CA THR A 110 -8.74 -13.92 4.12
C THR A 110 -8.88 -14.30 2.65
N ILE A 111 -7.80 -14.08 1.88
CA ILE A 111 -7.71 -14.53 0.48
C ILE A 111 -7.92 -16.05 0.42
N HIS A 112 -7.27 -16.81 1.30
CA HIS A 112 -7.40 -18.28 1.32
C HIS A 112 -8.83 -18.74 1.66
N GLU A 113 -9.53 -18.07 2.59
CA GLU A 113 -10.93 -18.40 2.90
C GLU A 113 -11.88 -18.07 1.76
N ARG A 114 -11.54 -17.11 0.90
CA ARG A 114 -12.32 -16.78 -0.31
C ARG A 114 -12.13 -17.83 -1.42
N TYR A 115 -10.93 -18.43 -1.49
CA TYR A 115 -10.57 -19.44 -2.48
C TYR A 115 -9.97 -20.69 -1.82
N PRO A 116 -10.78 -21.46 -1.06
CA PRO A 116 -10.28 -22.54 -0.22
C PRO A 116 -9.72 -23.73 -1.01
N ASP A 117 -10.11 -23.87 -2.28
CA ASP A 117 -9.71 -24.97 -3.15
C ASP A 117 -8.45 -24.67 -3.99
N LEU A 118 -7.91 -23.44 -3.88
CA LEU A 118 -6.74 -23.00 -4.63
C LEU A 118 -5.48 -23.01 -3.75
N GLU A 119 -4.33 -23.33 -4.36
CA GLU A 119 -3.04 -23.06 -3.76
C GLU A 119 -2.86 -21.54 -3.58
N TYR A 120 -2.03 -21.13 -2.59
CA TYR A 120 -1.97 -19.73 -2.21
C TYR A 120 -1.62 -18.78 -3.36
N SER A 121 -0.64 -19.14 -4.22
CA SER A 121 -0.25 -18.32 -5.37
C SER A 121 -1.39 -18.16 -6.39
N GLU A 122 -2.19 -19.23 -6.60
CA GLU A 122 -3.37 -19.18 -7.49
C GLU A 122 -4.49 -18.34 -6.86
N ALA A 123 -4.72 -18.50 -5.56
CA ALA A 123 -5.69 -17.71 -4.81
C ALA A 123 -5.32 -16.22 -4.81
N LEU A 124 -4.03 -15.90 -4.65
CA LEU A 124 -3.53 -14.52 -4.75
C LEU A 124 -3.75 -13.95 -6.15
N TYR A 125 -3.34 -14.67 -7.20
CA TYR A 125 -3.51 -14.22 -8.58
C TYR A 125 -4.98 -13.93 -8.92
N THR A 126 -5.87 -14.88 -8.56
CA THR A 126 -7.32 -14.73 -8.75
C THR A 126 -7.86 -13.56 -7.92
N GLY A 127 -7.40 -13.44 -6.69
CA GLY A 127 -7.80 -12.35 -5.79
C GLY A 127 -7.35 -10.97 -6.26
N LEU A 128 -6.17 -10.86 -6.87
CA LEU A 128 -5.73 -9.61 -7.50
C LEU A 128 -6.64 -9.22 -8.66
N GLY A 129 -7.07 -10.19 -9.48
CA GLY A 129 -8.05 -9.97 -10.56
C GLY A 129 -9.39 -9.46 -10.02
N ASP A 130 -10.00 -10.21 -9.11
CA ASP A 130 -11.29 -9.83 -8.51
C ASP A 130 -11.23 -8.45 -7.83
N PHE A 131 -10.15 -8.18 -7.08
CA PHE A 131 -9.95 -6.87 -6.47
C PHE A 131 -9.84 -5.77 -7.52
N THR A 132 -9.09 -6.01 -8.60
CA THR A 132 -8.91 -5.03 -9.68
C THR A 132 -10.24 -4.68 -10.33
N ASP A 133 -11.05 -5.68 -10.62
CA ASP A 133 -12.39 -5.47 -11.18
C ASP A 133 -13.29 -4.70 -10.22
N GLU A 134 -13.27 -5.05 -8.92
CA GLU A 134 -14.03 -4.35 -7.89
C GLU A 134 -13.61 -2.88 -7.74
N ILE A 135 -12.29 -2.58 -7.74
CA ILE A 135 -11.81 -1.21 -7.53
C ILE A 135 -11.98 -0.33 -8.77
N LEU A 136 -11.86 -0.89 -9.97
CA LEU A 136 -12.12 -0.17 -11.22
C LEU A 136 -13.61 0.10 -11.45
N ALA A 137 -14.48 -0.75 -10.90
CA ALA A 137 -15.93 -0.53 -10.91
C ALA A 137 -16.41 0.44 -9.81
N ALA A 138 -15.51 0.85 -8.89
CA ALA A 138 -15.87 1.78 -7.83
C ALA A 138 -16.23 3.16 -8.39
N GLU A 139 -17.37 3.68 -7.96
CA GLU A 139 -17.83 5.00 -8.37
C GLU A 139 -17.04 6.10 -7.64
N LEU A 140 -16.25 6.85 -8.40
CA LEU A 140 -15.56 8.05 -7.95
C LEU A 140 -16.17 9.27 -8.65
N PHE A 141 -16.27 10.37 -7.96
CA PHE A 141 -16.81 11.61 -8.49
C PHE A 141 -15.90 12.79 -8.16
N ASN A 142 -15.87 13.79 -9.00
CA ASN A 142 -15.31 15.09 -8.62
C ASN A 142 -16.32 15.89 -7.75
N GLU A 143 -15.90 17.04 -7.23
CA GLU A 143 -16.74 17.91 -6.40
C GLU A 143 -18.00 18.43 -7.12
N ASN A 144 -18.05 18.33 -8.45
CA ASN A 144 -19.21 18.70 -9.26
C ASN A 144 -20.14 17.52 -9.57
N GLY A 145 -19.86 16.33 -8.98
CA GLY A 145 -20.64 15.11 -9.19
C GLY A 145 -20.40 14.42 -10.54
N GLN A 146 -19.34 14.80 -11.27
CA GLN A 146 -18.96 14.12 -12.51
C GLN A 146 -18.13 12.88 -12.20
N PRO A 147 -18.35 11.76 -12.94
CA PRO A 147 -17.59 10.55 -12.73
C PRO A 147 -16.11 10.74 -13.06
N VAL A 148 -15.25 10.13 -12.23
CA VAL A 148 -13.79 10.11 -12.38
C VAL A 148 -13.34 8.66 -12.35
N HIS A 149 -12.27 8.33 -13.05
CA HIS A 149 -11.70 7.00 -13.09
C HIS A 149 -10.32 6.96 -12.42
N ILE A 150 -9.91 5.78 -12.01
CA ILE A 150 -8.55 5.53 -11.53
C ILE A 150 -7.63 5.48 -12.76
N ASP A 151 -6.60 6.31 -12.77
CA ASP A 151 -5.64 6.41 -13.88
C ASP A 151 -4.59 5.30 -13.86
N ALA A 152 -4.21 4.84 -12.65
CA ALA A 152 -3.21 3.78 -12.48
C ALA A 152 -3.41 3.01 -11.18
N ILE A 153 -3.11 1.71 -11.22
CA ILE A 153 -3.07 0.84 -10.04
C ILE A 153 -1.64 0.31 -9.90
N GLY A 154 -1.05 0.45 -8.72
CA GLY A 154 0.24 -0.12 -8.37
C GLY A 154 0.08 -1.24 -7.35
N TYR A 155 0.79 -2.36 -7.56
CA TYR A 155 0.84 -3.49 -6.64
C TYR A 155 2.22 -3.61 -6.04
N ASP A 156 2.31 -3.75 -4.71
CA ASP A 156 3.59 -4.05 -4.09
C ASP A 156 4.05 -5.47 -4.46
N CYS A 157 5.23 -5.56 -5.08
CA CYS A 157 5.85 -6.83 -5.44
C CYS A 157 7.04 -7.19 -4.53
N GLY A 158 7.24 -6.48 -3.43
CA GLY A 158 8.38 -6.67 -2.53
C GLY A 158 8.33 -7.95 -1.69
N TRP A 159 7.24 -8.70 -1.71
CA TRP A 159 7.08 -9.91 -0.90
C TRP A 159 7.70 -11.14 -1.58
N GLY A 160 8.95 -11.45 -1.24
CA GLY A 160 9.86 -12.40 -1.88
C GLY A 160 9.28 -13.71 -2.43
N GLN A 161 8.40 -14.41 -1.71
CA GLN A 161 7.83 -15.70 -2.16
C GLN A 161 6.83 -15.53 -3.29
N GLU A 162 6.03 -14.46 -3.28
CA GLU A 162 4.94 -14.21 -4.23
C GLU A 162 5.28 -13.15 -5.28
N THR A 163 6.48 -12.61 -5.28
CA THR A 163 6.96 -11.63 -6.27
C THR A 163 6.68 -12.08 -7.72
N GLN A 164 6.91 -13.37 -8.01
CA GLN A 164 6.66 -13.91 -9.35
C GLN A 164 5.17 -13.98 -9.71
N THR A 165 4.30 -14.24 -8.73
CA THR A 165 2.84 -14.25 -8.91
C THR A 165 2.35 -12.86 -9.27
N VAL A 166 2.81 -11.85 -8.53
CA VAL A 166 2.45 -10.44 -8.79
C VAL A 166 3.00 -9.96 -10.14
N HIS A 167 4.21 -10.38 -10.54
CA HIS A 167 4.78 -9.99 -11.85
C HIS A 167 4.08 -10.66 -13.06
N LYS A 168 3.38 -11.77 -12.83
CA LYS A 168 2.60 -12.44 -13.89
C LYS A 168 1.21 -11.83 -14.05
N PHE A 169 0.74 -11.17 -13.01
CA PHE A 169 -0.51 -10.44 -13.00
C PHE A 169 -0.38 -9.10 -13.73
#